data_1364ab2a426f29925eb1fba9b56c936c
#
_entry.id   1364ab2a426f29925eb1fba9b56c936c
#
_cell.length_a   1.000
_cell.length_b   1.000
_cell.length_c   1.000
_cell.angle_alpha   90.00
_cell.angle_beta   90.00
_cell.angle_gamma   90.00
#
_symmetry.space_group_name_H-M   'P 1'
#
loop_
_entity.id
_entity.type
_entity.pdbx_description
1 polymer ?
#
loop_
_entity_poly.entity_id
_entity_poly.type
_entity_poly.pdbx_seq_one_letter_code
_entity_poly.pdbx_strand_id
1 'polypeptide(L)'
;SQAERCNEIIVTMTDQDAEANGSPSRERANLLADGSGSGGGLVEMFVPTSPGRGLHHDDDLNEDKHMLSDHFELEDGDSFYSDDGSDLSLEIDGGGDPHGMAVGSATPTQVAINIFISFVGAGLLGLPYAFSRSGWLLGSLSLCAVSSTNVYAMLLLVKCRKRLERQGITGIKGYGDVGREVMGPWGEVLVNVCLVISQAGFATAYLIFIGANIQKVTNGMASRALIIYACVPLLSLLVQFRNMKTLSPFSLIADVANVLGFSCVLFQDFEYYTHDDNIEAVDFRGLIYVTSVCVYSLEGVGLILPLESSCADREGFPRLLKQTITGITILMAVFGTCGYVAFGNQTISPISLNLKGESAAFVQVALCLALYLTYPIMMFPVSDVLENLFLSDSSKPPRRYCPSRTVRVMIVLVTATIAYSLPNFGKFLELVGASICTLLGFILPCYFHLRVFGRKEMKMWELLFNLFIIVVAVFFAFVGTIDAIMKLLEDDDEVIEGNLEL
;
A
#
# COMPACT_ATOMS: atom_id res chain seq x y z
N SER A 1 -2.32 7.84 -6.37
CA SER A 1 -2.32 6.73 -5.39
C SER A 1 -1.09 5.83 -5.58
N GLN A 2 -0.90 4.87 -4.69
CA GLN A 2 0.21 3.89 -4.80
C GLN A 2 0.14 3.07 -6.10
N ALA A 3 -1.08 2.80 -6.60
CA ALA A 3 -1.31 2.12 -7.88
C ALA A 3 -0.88 2.94 -9.11
N GLU A 4 -1.01 4.24 -9.07
CA GLU A 4 -0.55 5.13 -10.16
C GLU A 4 0.96 5.20 -10.26
N ARG A 5 1.68 5.13 -9.14
CA ARG A 5 3.15 5.11 -9.11
C ARG A 5 3.75 3.85 -9.67
N CYS A 6 3.15 2.72 -9.34
CA CYS A 6 3.62 1.46 -9.88
C CYS A 6 3.41 1.38 -11.40
N ASN A 7 2.37 2.00 -11.94
CA ASN A 7 2.18 2.09 -13.40
C ASN A 7 3.27 2.94 -14.08
N GLU A 8 3.69 4.06 -13.48
CA GLU A 8 4.78 4.88 -14.05
C GLU A 8 6.15 4.17 -14.02
N ILE A 9 6.43 3.41 -12.95
CA ILE A 9 7.68 2.64 -12.84
C ILE A 9 7.77 1.56 -13.91
N ILE A 10 6.66 0.91 -14.24
CA ILE A 10 6.64 -0.17 -15.22
C ILE A 10 6.70 0.35 -16.65
N VAL A 11 6.08 1.48 -16.93
CA VAL A 11 6.21 2.12 -18.26
C VAL A 11 7.66 2.49 -18.56
N THR A 12 8.40 2.97 -17.54
CA THR A 12 9.84 3.26 -17.71
C THR A 12 10.70 2.00 -17.87
N MET A 13 10.36 0.89 -17.20
CA MET A 13 11.10 -0.38 -17.40
C MET A 13 10.81 -1.03 -18.75
N THR A 14 9.56 -0.98 -19.25
CA THR A 14 9.23 -1.53 -20.57
C THR A 14 9.83 -0.73 -21.73
N ASP A 15 10.01 0.58 -21.59
CA ASP A 15 10.70 1.39 -22.58
C ASP A 15 12.22 1.10 -22.62
N GLN A 16 12.84 0.79 -21.49
CA GLN A 16 14.25 0.39 -21.45
C GLN A 16 14.49 -1.02 -22.02
N ASP A 17 13.57 -1.97 -21.77
CA ASP A 17 13.65 -3.32 -22.36
C ASP A 17 13.35 -3.33 -23.86
N ALA A 18 12.56 -2.37 -24.37
CA ALA A 18 12.33 -2.20 -25.79
C ALA A 18 13.55 -1.62 -26.55
N GLU A 19 14.37 -0.80 -25.91
CA GLU A 19 15.65 -0.32 -26.46
C GLU A 19 16.75 -1.40 -26.40
N ALA A 20 16.70 -2.33 -25.45
CA ALA A 20 17.68 -3.41 -25.31
C ALA A 20 17.46 -4.57 -26.31
N ASN A 21 16.26 -4.75 -26.84
CA ASN A 21 15.89 -5.86 -27.73
C ASN A 21 15.69 -5.45 -29.19
N GLY A 22 16.56 -4.66 -29.76
CA GLY A 22 16.68 -4.27 -31.15
C GLY A 22 15.69 -4.89 -32.16
N SER A 23 14.44 -4.50 -32.17
CA SER A 23 13.48 -4.84 -33.22
C SER A 23 13.38 -3.73 -34.26
N PRO A 24 13.55 -4.04 -35.58
CA PRO A 24 13.63 -3.04 -36.62
C PRO A 24 12.25 -2.64 -37.16
N SER A 25 11.50 -1.83 -36.44
CA SER A 25 10.18 -1.36 -36.91
C SER A 25 9.93 0.14 -36.83
N ARG A 26 10.95 0.98 -36.52
CA ARG A 26 10.84 2.44 -36.51
C ARG A 26 11.58 3.14 -37.62
N GLU A 27 12.33 2.46 -38.48
CA GLU A 27 13.13 3.09 -39.59
C GLU A 27 12.34 3.36 -40.89
N ARG A 28 11.05 2.95 -40.98
CA ARG A 28 10.23 3.24 -42.17
C ARG A 28 9.34 4.48 -42.09
N ALA A 29 9.26 5.16 -40.95
CA ALA A 29 8.45 6.37 -40.80
C ALA A 29 9.19 7.70 -41.03
N ASN A 30 10.53 7.69 -41.06
CA ASN A 30 11.32 8.92 -41.15
C ASN A 30 11.94 9.17 -42.56
N LEU A 31 11.54 8.42 -43.57
CA LEU A 31 12.07 8.58 -44.96
C LEU A 31 11.09 9.24 -45.93
N LEU A 32 10.01 9.88 -45.47
CA LEU A 32 9.03 10.61 -46.29
C LEU A 32 8.81 12.07 -45.87
N ALA A 33 9.71 12.68 -45.15
CA ALA A 33 9.60 14.07 -44.71
C ALA A 33 10.79 14.97 -45.08
N ASP A 34 11.49 14.71 -46.22
CA ASP A 34 12.41 15.69 -46.81
C ASP A 34 12.20 15.73 -48.31
N GLY A 35 11.52 16.78 -48.75
CA GLY A 35 11.32 17.09 -50.19
C GLY A 35 10.62 18.43 -50.33
N SER A 36 11.42 19.47 -50.33
CA SER A 36 11.11 20.87 -50.59
C SER A 36 10.32 21.12 -51.86
N GLY A 37 9.44 22.14 -51.84
CA GLY A 37 9.08 22.85 -53.08
C GLY A 37 7.72 23.52 -53.12
N SER A 38 7.71 24.78 -52.85
CA SER A 38 6.86 25.88 -53.32
C SER A 38 5.61 25.60 -54.18
N GLY A 39 4.52 26.30 -53.90
CA GLY A 39 3.51 26.64 -54.89
C GLY A 39 2.08 26.67 -54.32
N GLY A 40 1.49 27.85 -54.34
CA GLY A 40 0.16 28.16 -53.84
C GLY A 40 -0.99 27.54 -54.63
N GLY A 41 -2.16 27.58 -54.06
CA GLY A 41 -3.42 27.27 -54.72
C GLY A 41 -4.57 27.09 -53.75
N LEU A 42 -5.40 28.10 -53.63
CA LEU A 42 -6.76 28.06 -53.14
C LEU A 42 -7.59 27.01 -53.91
N VAL A 43 -8.49 26.31 -53.24
CA VAL A 43 -9.83 25.93 -53.73
C VAL A 43 -10.62 25.35 -52.54
N GLU A 44 -11.58 26.06 -51.99
CA GLU A 44 -13.05 25.91 -51.96
C GLU A 44 -13.61 24.51 -51.67
N MET A 45 -14.27 24.44 -50.54
CA MET A 45 -15.72 24.25 -50.28
C MET A 45 -16.45 23.17 -51.13
N PHE A 46 -16.93 22.14 -50.47
CA PHE A 46 -18.19 21.51 -50.86
C PHE A 46 -18.94 20.90 -49.67
N VAL A 47 -20.12 21.51 -49.40
CA VAL A 47 -21.23 20.96 -48.62
C VAL A 47 -22.22 20.32 -49.60
N PRO A 48 -22.87 19.25 -49.31
CA PRO A 48 -24.20 19.01 -49.88
C PRO A 48 -25.29 18.89 -48.81
N THR A 49 -26.29 19.68 -49.06
CA THR A 49 -27.62 19.78 -48.42
C THR A 49 -28.56 18.63 -48.80
N SER A 50 -29.54 18.47 -47.92
CA SER A 50 -30.70 17.55 -47.86
C SER A 50 -31.59 17.52 -49.14
N PRO A 51 -32.63 16.61 -49.24
CA PRO A 51 -34.02 16.90 -48.91
C PRO A 51 -34.77 15.70 -48.30
N GLY A 52 -35.81 15.78 -47.47
CA GLY A 52 -37.02 16.56 -47.40
C GLY A 52 -38.28 15.71 -47.59
N ARG A 53 -39.31 15.95 -46.77
CA ARG A 53 -40.72 15.53 -46.79
C ARG A 53 -41.09 14.47 -45.75
N GLY A 54 -42.17 14.59 -45.02
CA GLY A 54 -43.29 15.55 -44.90
C GLY A 54 -44.43 14.97 -44.07
N LEU A 55 -45.08 15.86 -43.30
CA LEU A 55 -46.50 15.97 -42.98
C LEU A 55 -47.26 14.80 -42.29
N HIS A 56 -47.87 15.05 -41.17
CA HIS A 56 -49.23 15.50 -40.78
C HIS A 56 -49.42 15.33 -39.26
N HIS A 57 -49.89 16.38 -38.58
CA HIS A 57 -51.23 16.70 -38.03
C HIS A 57 -51.66 15.73 -36.91
N ASP A 58 -52.26 16.12 -35.82
CA ASP A 58 -53.02 17.27 -35.29
C ASP A 58 -53.10 17.22 -33.75
N ASP A 59 -53.23 18.40 -33.14
CA ASP A 59 -54.15 18.83 -32.08
C ASP A 59 -54.15 18.10 -30.72
N ASP A 60 -54.23 18.71 -29.57
CA ASP A 60 -54.95 19.91 -29.09
C ASP A 60 -54.66 20.15 -27.59
N LEU A 61 -54.58 21.43 -27.19
CA LEU A 61 -55.17 22.07 -26.00
C LEU A 61 -54.73 21.61 -24.58
N ASN A 62 -54.43 22.41 -23.62
CA ASN A 62 -54.73 23.79 -23.23
C ASN A 62 -54.23 24.05 -21.80
N GLU A 63 -53.81 25.28 -21.57
CA GLU A 63 -54.07 26.16 -20.40
C GLU A 63 -53.63 25.68 -19.00
N ASP A 64 -53.02 26.47 -18.16
CA ASP A 64 -53.10 27.91 -17.83
C ASP A 64 -51.99 28.33 -16.84
N LYS A 65 -51.39 29.53 -17.08
CA LYS A 65 -51.22 30.71 -16.24
C LYS A 65 -50.69 30.53 -14.79
N HIS A 66 -49.80 31.33 -14.28
CA HIS A 66 -49.65 32.77 -14.13
C HIS A 66 -48.31 33.09 -13.43
N MET A 67 -47.56 34.05 -13.98
CA MET A 67 -47.16 35.38 -13.44
C MET A 67 -46.36 35.42 -12.13
N LEU A 68 -45.24 36.05 -12.07
CA LEU A 68 -44.78 37.44 -12.05
C LEU A 68 -43.24 37.45 -11.97
N SER A 69 -42.53 38.03 -12.87
CA SER A 69 -41.83 39.31 -12.99
C SER A 69 -41.34 39.91 -11.66
N ASP A 70 -40.04 40.14 -11.56
CA ASP A 70 -39.48 41.50 -11.58
C ASP A 70 -37.96 41.53 -11.66
N HIS A 71 -37.52 42.42 -12.51
CA HIS A 71 -36.24 43.03 -12.76
C HIS A 71 -35.35 43.27 -11.55
N PHE A 72 -34.03 43.08 -11.72
CA PHE A 72 -33.07 44.17 -11.52
C PHE A 72 -31.78 43.92 -12.32
N GLU A 73 -31.43 44.91 -13.12
CA GLU A 73 -30.18 45.02 -13.89
C GLU A 73 -29.06 45.66 -13.03
N LEU A 74 -27.81 45.47 -13.59
CA LEU A 74 -26.57 46.23 -13.39
C LEU A 74 -25.69 45.74 -12.24
N GLU A 75 -24.39 45.58 -12.34
CA GLU A 75 -23.35 46.30 -13.11
C GLU A 75 -22.05 45.49 -13.14
N ASP A 76 -21.23 45.81 -14.11
CA ASP A 76 -19.90 45.29 -14.40
C ASP A 76 -18.92 45.35 -13.22
N GLY A 77 -18.09 44.32 -13.11
CA GLY A 77 -16.95 44.30 -12.21
C GLY A 77 -15.96 43.15 -12.59
N ASP A 78 -15.04 43.46 -13.49
CA ASP A 78 -13.86 42.66 -13.77
C ASP A 78 -13.17 42.19 -12.50
N SER A 79 -13.07 40.91 -12.28
CA SER A 79 -12.02 40.34 -11.45
C SER A 79 -11.57 38.97 -12.00
N PHE A 80 -10.39 39.03 -12.51
CA PHE A 80 -9.45 37.97 -12.83
C PHE A 80 -9.49 36.87 -11.75
N TYR A 81 -10.14 35.76 -12.03
CA TYR A 81 -9.98 34.52 -11.27
C TYR A 81 -9.34 33.47 -12.19
N SER A 82 -8.07 33.24 -11.97
CA SER A 82 -7.39 32.04 -12.42
C SER A 82 -7.96 30.87 -11.67
N ASP A 83 -8.83 30.14 -12.34
CA ASP A 83 -9.34 28.83 -11.95
C ASP A 83 -8.24 27.79 -12.23
N ASP A 84 -7.44 27.51 -11.20
CA ASP A 84 -6.46 26.42 -11.20
C ASP A 84 -7.02 25.27 -10.37
N GLY A 85 -8.22 24.87 -10.71
CA GLY A 85 -8.86 23.62 -10.32
C GLY A 85 -8.54 22.55 -11.36
N SER A 86 -7.36 21.94 -11.25
CA SER A 86 -7.03 20.77 -12.04
C SER A 86 -7.84 19.56 -11.58
N ASP A 87 -9.10 19.50 -11.99
CA ASP A 87 -9.82 18.26 -12.23
C ASP A 87 -9.10 17.54 -13.37
N LEU A 88 -8.19 16.63 -13.01
CA LEU A 88 -7.62 15.68 -13.94
C LEU A 88 -8.65 14.57 -14.23
N SER A 89 -9.74 14.95 -14.90
CA SER A 89 -10.56 14.01 -15.64
C SER A 89 -9.75 13.60 -16.87
N LEU A 90 -9.14 12.42 -16.81
CA LEU A 90 -8.65 11.74 -18.00
C LEU A 90 -9.87 11.44 -18.87
N GLU A 91 -10.05 12.24 -19.92
CA GLU A 91 -10.85 11.84 -21.06
C GLU A 91 -10.21 10.59 -21.67
N ILE A 92 -10.80 9.44 -21.39
CA ILE A 92 -10.55 8.21 -22.10
C ILE A 92 -11.57 8.16 -23.23
N ASP A 93 -11.09 8.46 -24.43
CA ASP A 93 -11.82 8.19 -25.68
C ASP A 93 -12.03 6.67 -25.76
N GLY A 94 -13.33 6.31 -25.92
CA GLY A 94 -13.59 5.01 -25.98
C GLY A 94 -14.58 4.14 -26.37
N GLY A 95 -14.85 3.23 -26.41
CA GLY A 95 -15.77 2.13 -26.69
C GLY A 95 -16.68 1.88 -25.51
N GLY A 96 -17.85 2.44 -25.56
CA GLY A 96 -18.83 2.30 -24.49
C GLY A 96 -19.37 0.89 -24.37
N ASP A 97 -19.08 0.25 -23.25
CA ASP A 97 -19.88 -0.84 -22.70
C ASP A 97 -21.11 -0.27 -21.99
N PRO A 98 -22.30 -0.89 -22.10
CA PRO A 98 -23.58 -0.35 -21.60
C PRO A 98 -23.67 -0.20 -20.07
N HIS A 99 -22.66 -0.51 -19.30
CA HIS A 99 -22.64 -0.47 -17.83
C HIS A 99 -21.65 0.51 -17.19
N GLY A 100 -21.08 1.46 -17.98
CA GLY A 100 -20.46 2.67 -17.41
C GLY A 100 -19.35 2.47 -16.37
N MET A 101 -18.66 1.33 -16.32
CA MET A 101 -17.51 1.14 -15.45
C MET A 101 -16.24 1.58 -16.19
N ALA A 102 -15.54 2.58 -15.66
CA ALA A 102 -14.22 2.94 -16.14
C ALA A 102 -13.29 1.71 -16.07
N VAL A 103 -12.86 1.23 -17.23
CA VAL A 103 -11.94 0.08 -17.32
C VAL A 103 -10.55 0.59 -16.97
N GLY A 104 -9.86 -0.06 -16.03
CA GLY A 104 -8.48 0.25 -15.69
C GLY A 104 -7.56 0.00 -16.89
N SER A 105 -6.46 0.73 -16.97
CA SER A 105 -5.50 0.65 -18.08
C SER A 105 -4.32 -0.29 -17.83
N ALA A 106 -4.12 -0.73 -16.57
CA ALA A 106 -2.98 -1.55 -16.19
C ALA A 106 -3.13 -3.00 -16.64
N THR A 107 -2.09 -3.54 -17.28
CA THR A 107 -2.06 -4.95 -17.65
C THR A 107 -2.03 -5.87 -16.42
N PRO A 108 -2.50 -7.12 -16.51
CA PRO A 108 -2.42 -8.06 -15.39
C PRO A 108 -1.01 -8.25 -14.84
N THR A 109 0.01 -8.24 -15.71
CA THR A 109 1.42 -8.34 -15.29
C THR A 109 1.85 -7.12 -14.46
N GLN A 110 1.49 -5.92 -14.90
CA GLN A 110 1.76 -4.69 -14.13
C GLN A 110 1.10 -4.74 -12.75
N VAL A 111 -0.15 -5.17 -12.67
CA VAL A 111 -0.85 -5.31 -11.40
C VAL A 111 -0.19 -6.36 -10.51
N ALA A 112 0.27 -7.49 -11.07
CA ALA A 112 0.99 -8.52 -10.32
C ALA A 112 2.30 -7.99 -9.73
N ILE A 113 3.09 -7.25 -10.52
CA ILE A 113 4.34 -6.61 -10.05
C ILE A 113 4.02 -5.59 -8.95
N ASN A 114 2.97 -4.80 -9.10
CA ASN A 114 2.55 -3.83 -8.08
C ASN A 114 2.15 -4.50 -6.77
N ILE A 115 1.43 -5.63 -6.83
CA ILE A 115 1.14 -6.45 -5.66
C ILE A 115 2.45 -6.95 -5.05
N PHE A 116 3.36 -7.50 -5.85
CA PHE A 116 4.64 -8.03 -5.37
C PHE A 116 5.44 -6.96 -4.61
N ILE A 117 5.67 -5.81 -5.21
CA ILE A 117 6.42 -4.69 -4.60
C ILE A 117 5.75 -4.21 -3.31
N SER A 118 4.40 -4.18 -3.28
CA SER A 118 3.66 -3.71 -2.10
C SER A 118 3.77 -4.64 -0.90
N PHE A 119 3.96 -5.95 -1.12
CA PHE A 119 4.02 -6.95 -0.06
C PHE A 119 5.45 -7.31 0.36
N VAL A 120 6.43 -7.18 -0.55
CA VAL A 120 7.83 -7.51 -0.27
C VAL A 120 8.54 -6.28 0.31
N GLY A 121 8.57 -6.18 1.63
CA GLY A 121 9.13 -5.05 2.37
C GLY A 121 9.87 -5.46 3.65
N ALA A 122 9.95 -4.57 4.62
CA ALA A 122 10.69 -4.79 5.88
C ALA A 122 10.22 -6.01 6.69
N GLY A 123 8.96 -6.43 6.55
CA GLY A 123 8.42 -7.62 7.20
C GLY A 123 9.20 -8.89 6.84
N LEU A 124 9.66 -9.00 5.58
CA LEU A 124 10.48 -10.13 5.12
C LEU A 124 11.73 -10.32 5.97
N LEU A 125 12.39 -9.23 6.40
CA LEU A 125 13.61 -9.25 7.20
C LEU A 125 13.40 -9.74 8.65
N GLY A 126 12.17 -9.77 9.11
CA GLY A 126 11.79 -10.32 10.42
C GLY A 126 11.48 -11.82 10.42
N LEU A 127 11.17 -12.41 9.24
CA LEU A 127 10.72 -13.79 9.14
C LEU A 127 11.77 -14.83 9.62
N PRO A 128 13.08 -14.73 9.28
CA PRO A 128 14.06 -15.70 9.75
C PRO A 128 14.09 -15.81 11.29
N TYR A 129 14.03 -14.69 11.98
CA TYR A 129 13.95 -14.69 13.45
C TYR A 129 12.61 -15.26 13.94
N ALA A 130 11.51 -14.98 13.25
CA ALA A 130 10.22 -15.57 13.62
C ALA A 130 10.24 -17.10 13.46
N PHE A 131 10.93 -17.61 12.44
CA PHE A 131 11.10 -19.04 12.23
C PHE A 131 12.06 -19.68 13.25
N SER A 132 13.07 -18.95 13.71
CA SER A 132 13.93 -19.45 14.81
C SER A 132 13.19 -19.60 16.13
N ARG A 133 12.12 -18.81 16.35
CA ARG A 133 11.28 -18.90 17.55
C ARG A 133 10.22 -20.00 17.51
N SER A 134 9.83 -20.43 16.32
CA SER A 134 8.73 -21.39 16.12
C SER A 134 9.17 -22.70 15.44
N GLY A 135 10.37 -22.74 14.91
CA GLY A 135 10.82 -23.78 14.01
C GLY A 135 10.41 -23.52 12.56
N TRP A 136 11.20 -24.05 11.63
CA TRP A 136 11.02 -23.77 10.19
C TRP A 136 9.71 -24.33 9.62
N LEU A 137 9.27 -25.51 10.09
CA LEU A 137 8.05 -26.15 9.59
C LEU A 137 6.81 -25.43 10.11
N LEU A 138 6.74 -25.15 11.42
CA LEU A 138 5.60 -24.45 12.01
C LEU A 138 5.54 -22.99 11.49
N GLY A 139 6.69 -22.34 11.30
CA GLY A 139 6.78 -21.00 10.70
C GLY A 139 6.23 -20.99 9.28
N SER A 140 6.64 -21.93 8.45
CA SER A 140 6.14 -22.06 7.06
C SER A 140 4.65 -22.39 7.00
N LEU A 141 4.16 -23.26 7.88
CA LEU A 141 2.74 -23.59 7.97
C LEU A 141 1.89 -22.40 8.43
N SER A 142 2.38 -21.66 9.42
CA SER A 142 1.74 -20.42 9.90
C SER A 142 1.66 -19.37 8.79
N LEU A 143 2.76 -19.17 8.05
CA LEU A 143 2.79 -18.27 6.90
C LEU A 143 1.79 -18.68 5.81
N CYS A 144 1.70 -19.97 5.47
CA CYS A 144 0.71 -20.46 4.52
C CYS A 144 -0.73 -20.30 4.99
N ALA A 145 -1.00 -20.54 6.27
CA ALA A 145 -2.31 -20.37 6.87
C ALA A 145 -2.75 -18.91 6.87
N VAL A 146 -1.86 -18.00 7.33
CA VAL A 146 -2.09 -16.54 7.33
C VAL A 146 -2.29 -16.05 5.90
N SER A 147 -1.44 -16.44 4.95
CA SER A 147 -1.54 -16.05 3.55
C SER A 147 -2.86 -16.48 2.91
N SER A 148 -3.26 -17.74 3.12
CA SER A 148 -4.51 -18.27 2.57
C SER A 148 -5.73 -17.53 3.13
N THR A 149 -5.73 -17.25 4.44
CA THR A 149 -6.80 -16.49 5.11
C THR A 149 -6.82 -15.03 4.64
N ASN A 150 -5.65 -14.42 4.45
CA ASN A 150 -5.52 -13.05 3.97
C ASN A 150 -6.05 -12.90 2.54
N VAL A 151 -5.67 -13.81 1.62
CA VAL A 151 -6.22 -13.84 0.26
C VAL A 151 -7.74 -14.01 0.28
N TYR A 152 -8.26 -14.88 1.15
CA TYR A 152 -9.70 -15.05 1.31
C TYR A 152 -10.36 -13.72 1.74
N ALA A 153 -9.85 -13.06 2.77
CA ALA A 153 -10.36 -11.80 3.28
C ALA A 153 -10.31 -10.67 2.24
N MET A 154 -9.21 -10.54 1.50
CA MET A 154 -9.07 -9.60 0.38
C MET A 154 -10.13 -9.83 -0.70
N LEU A 155 -10.39 -11.09 -1.05
CA LEU A 155 -11.42 -11.45 -2.02
C LEU A 155 -12.83 -11.18 -1.51
N LEU A 156 -13.07 -11.28 -0.18
CA LEU A 156 -14.35 -10.86 0.39
C LEU A 156 -14.56 -9.35 0.19
N LEU A 157 -13.54 -8.54 0.37
CA LEU A 157 -13.62 -7.09 0.17
C LEU A 157 -13.95 -6.74 -1.29
N VAL A 158 -13.29 -7.41 -2.26
CA VAL A 158 -13.60 -7.28 -3.69
C VAL A 158 -15.05 -7.70 -3.99
N LYS A 159 -15.54 -8.80 -3.38
CA LYS A 159 -16.93 -9.24 -3.53
C LYS A 159 -17.91 -8.21 -2.96
N CYS A 160 -17.60 -7.62 -1.78
CA CYS A 160 -18.42 -6.58 -1.17
C CYS A 160 -18.55 -5.38 -2.11
N ARG A 161 -17.44 -4.87 -2.65
CA ARG A 161 -17.43 -3.78 -3.61
C ARG A 161 -18.28 -4.10 -4.83
N LYS A 162 -18.06 -5.24 -5.50
CA LYS A 162 -18.84 -5.67 -6.67
C LYS A 162 -20.35 -5.80 -6.36
N ARG A 163 -20.70 -6.20 -5.14
CA ARG A 163 -22.09 -6.28 -4.70
C ARG A 163 -22.71 -4.89 -4.55
N LEU A 164 -22.03 -3.96 -3.92
CA LEU A 164 -22.47 -2.58 -3.72
C LEU A 164 -22.59 -1.85 -5.07
N GLU A 165 -21.65 -2.04 -5.98
CA GLU A 165 -21.72 -1.51 -7.36
C GLU A 165 -22.97 -2.03 -8.11
N ARG A 166 -23.32 -3.32 -7.96
CA ARG A 166 -24.56 -3.89 -8.54
C ARG A 166 -25.84 -3.34 -7.90
N GLN A 167 -25.78 -2.81 -6.71
CA GLN A 167 -26.89 -2.13 -6.04
C GLN A 167 -27.02 -0.65 -6.45
N GLY A 168 -26.19 -0.18 -7.40
CA GLY A 168 -26.20 1.19 -7.90
C GLY A 168 -25.36 2.17 -7.07
N ILE A 169 -24.59 1.69 -6.09
CA ILE A 169 -23.68 2.52 -5.31
C ILE A 169 -22.38 2.67 -6.11
N THR A 170 -22.19 3.85 -6.69
CA THR A 170 -21.01 4.19 -7.49
C THR A 170 -20.01 4.99 -6.66
N GLY A 171 -18.72 5.00 -7.08
CA GLY A 171 -17.70 5.84 -6.46
C GLY A 171 -16.92 5.19 -5.33
N ILE A 172 -17.05 3.87 -5.11
CA ILE A 172 -16.25 3.13 -4.12
C ILE A 172 -14.81 3.01 -4.65
N LYS A 173 -13.89 3.82 -4.14
CA LYS A 173 -12.48 3.87 -4.55
C LYS A 173 -11.57 3.08 -3.62
N GLY A 174 -11.88 3.04 -2.33
CA GLY A 174 -11.02 2.48 -1.30
C GLY A 174 -11.74 1.68 -0.23
N TYR A 175 -10.96 1.17 0.72
CA TYR A 175 -11.48 0.35 1.81
C TYR A 175 -12.37 1.17 2.76
N GLY A 176 -12.03 2.44 3.01
CA GLY A 176 -12.83 3.35 3.82
C GLY A 176 -14.24 3.57 3.25
N ASP A 177 -14.37 3.64 1.92
CA ASP A 177 -15.67 3.81 1.28
C ASP A 177 -16.58 2.60 1.52
N VAL A 178 -16.04 1.37 1.44
CA VAL A 178 -16.79 0.16 1.81
C VAL A 178 -17.22 0.24 3.28
N GLY A 179 -16.34 0.71 4.16
CA GLY A 179 -16.67 0.93 5.57
C GLY A 179 -17.83 1.91 5.75
N ARG A 180 -17.86 3.00 4.99
CA ARG A 180 -18.95 3.99 4.98
C ARG A 180 -20.27 3.36 4.58
N GLU A 181 -20.31 2.56 3.53
CA GLU A 181 -21.52 1.92 3.04
C GLU A 181 -22.06 0.85 4.00
N VAL A 182 -21.16 0.16 4.74
CA VAL A 182 -21.55 -0.93 5.64
C VAL A 182 -21.94 -0.44 7.04
N MET A 183 -21.25 0.56 7.59
CA MET A 183 -21.37 1.04 8.97
C MET A 183 -21.69 2.53 9.07
N GLY A 184 -21.93 3.22 7.94
CA GLY A 184 -22.09 4.67 7.92
C GLY A 184 -20.76 5.42 8.12
N PRO A 185 -20.81 6.74 8.44
CA PRO A 185 -19.61 7.56 8.59
C PRO A 185 -18.59 7.01 9.61
N TRP A 186 -19.04 6.35 10.67
CA TRP A 186 -18.18 5.72 11.66
C TRP A 186 -17.34 4.57 11.07
N GLY A 187 -17.90 3.81 10.12
CA GLY A 187 -17.17 2.73 9.45
C GLY A 187 -16.01 3.26 8.60
N GLU A 188 -16.22 4.38 7.91
CA GLU A 188 -15.15 5.05 7.18
C GLU A 188 -14.04 5.54 8.12
N VAL A 189 -14.43 6.25 9.19
CA VAL A 189 -13.46 6.75 10.18
C VAL A 189 -12.68 5.60 10.80
N LEU A 190 -13.35 4.51 11.19
CA LEU A 190 -12.70 3.33 11.76
C LEU A 190 -11.65 2.75 10.80
N VAL A 191 -12.02 2.48 9.54
CA VAL A 191 -11.09 1.92 8.54
C VAL A 191 -9.92 2.88 8.31
N ASN A 192 -10.20 4.17 8.12
CA ASN A 192 -9.16 5.17 7.85
C ASN A 192 -8.20 5.34 9.03
N VAL A 193 -8.69 5.34 10.26
CA VAL A 193 -7.83 5.38 11.47
C VAL A 193 -6.97 4.13 11.56
N CYS A 194 -7.54 2.94 11.31
CA CYS A 194 -6.79 1.70 11.30
C CYS A 194 -5.70 1.70 10.21
N LEU A 195 -6.00 2.19 9.00
CA LEU A 195 -5.02 2.35 7.92
C LEU A 195 -3.90 3.34 8.31
N VAL A 196 -4.25 4.46 8.94
CA VAL A 196 -3.26 5.43 9.43
C VAL A 196 -2.32 4.80 10.45
N ILE A 197 -2.85 4.06 11.43
CA ILE A 197 -2.04 3.40 12.46
C ILE A 197 -1.15 2.32 11.84
N SER A 198 -1.68 1.52 10.91
CA SER A 198 -0.92 0.48 10.20
C SER A 198 0.24 1.09 9.41
N GLN A 199 0.00 2.10 8.59
CA GLN A 199 1.02 2.75 7.77
C GLN A 199 2.06 3.50 8.62
N ALA A 200 1.64 4.18 9.69
CA ALA A 200 2.55 4.78 10.66
C ALA A 200 3.39 3.72 11.39
N GLY A 201 2.80 2.55 11.66
CA GLY A 201 3.50 1.39 12.18
C GLY A 201 4.60 0.90 11.25
N PHE A 202 4.32 0.73 9.95
CA PHE A 202 5.34 0.36 8.97
C PHE A 202 6.48 1.37 8.89
N ALA A 203 6.15 2.66 8.84
CA ALA A 203 7.15 3.72 8.81
C ALA A 203 8.00 3.76 10.10
N THR A 204 7.40 3.48 11.26
CA THR A 204 8.10 3.35 12.54
C THR A 204 9.08 2.16 12.50
N ALA A 205 8.66 1.00 11.99
CA ALA A 205 9.52 -0.17 11.81
C ALA A 205 10.74 0.14 10.93
N TYR A 206 10.56 0.96 9.88
CA TYR A 206 11.68 1.40 9.05
C TYR A 206 12.72 2.21 9.84
N LEU A 207 12.28 3.11 10.71
CA LEU A 207 13.20 3.88 11.58
C LEU A 207 13.90 3.00 12.61
N ILE A 208 13.20 2.02 13.20
CA ILE A 208 13.82 1.04 14.11
C ILE A 208 14.90 0.24 13.36
N PHE A 209 14.59 -0.23 12.15
CA PHE A 209 15.53 -0.95 11.29
C PHE A 209 16.77 -0.10 10.96
N ILE A 210 16.58 1.14 10.52
CA ILE A 210 17.66 2.07 10.18
C ILE A 210 18.53 2.31 11.42
N GLY A 211 17.91 2.58 12.57
CA GLY A 211 18.61 2.80 13.83
C GLY A 211 19.52 1.64 14.22
N ALA A 212 19.01 0.41 14.13
CA ALA A 212 19.76 -0.80 14.48
C ALA A 212 20.90 -1.09 13.51
N ASN A 213 20.64 -1.02 12.19
CA ASN A 213 21.66 -1.34 11.19
C ASN A 213 22.78 -0.29 11.12
N ILE A 214 22.45 1.01 11.13
CA ILE A 214 23.48 2.07 11.12
C ILE A 214 24.30 2.06 12.41
N GLN A 215 23.69 1.78 13.57
CA GLN A 215 24.43 1.61 14.82
C GLN A 215 25.45 0.46 14.71
N LYS A 216 25.08 -0.66 14.09
CA LYS A 216 25.99 -1.77 13.82
C LYS A 216 27.12 -1.38 12.85
N VAL A 217 26.79 -0.75 11.72
CA VAL A 217 27.77 -0.29 10.72
C VAL A 217 28.77 0.69 11.31
N THR A 218 28.32 1.56 12.22
CA THR A 218 29.21 2.53 12.92
C THR A 218 29.93 1.93 14.13
N ASN A 219 29.84 0.62 14.36
CA ASN A 219 30.40 -0.07 15.53
C ASN A 219 30.03 0.59 16.88
N GLY A 220 28.80 1.11 16.98
CA GLY A 220 28.30 1.76 18.18
C GLY A 220 28.79 3.20 18.42
N MET A 221 29.60 3.77 17.51
CA MET A 221 30.07 5.16 17.66
C MET A 221 28.91 6.18 17.65
N ALA A 222 27.86 5.92 16.86
CA ALA A 222 26.65 6.71 16.85
C ALA A 222 25.57 6.03 17.70
N SER A 223 25.00 6.76 18.66
CA SER A 223 23.88 6.25 19.44
C SER A 223 22.63 6.10 18.56
N ARG A 224 21.79 5.11 18.87
CA ARG A 224 20.53 4.88 18.13
C ARG A 224 19.64 6.12 18.10
N ALA A 225 19.55 6.85 19.22
CA ALA A 225 18.82 8.11 19.30
C ALA A 225 19.33 9.12 18.28
N LEU A 226 20.67 9.32 18.22
CA LEU A 226 21.27 10.24 17.26
C LEU A 226 20.91 9.87 15.82
N ILE A 227 20.99 8.58 15.47
CA ILE A 227 20.70 8.08 14.12
C ILE A 227 19.24 8.35 13.76
N ILE A 228 18.28 7.96 14.62
CA ILE A 228 16.84 8.12 14.37
C ILE A 228 16.49 9.61 14.24
N TYR A 229 16.93 10.46 15.18
CA TYR A 229 16.60 11.88 15.13
C TYR A 229 17.36 12.64 14.03
N ALA A 230 18.54 12.18 13.60
CA ALA A 230 19.22 12.72 12.43
C ALA A 230 18.47 12.46 11.11
N CYS A 231 17.64 11.40 11.03
CA CYS A 231 16.78 11.15 9.90
C CYS A 231 15.60 12.14 9.80
N VAL A 232 15.13 12.70 10.94
CA VAL A 232 13.90 13.50 11.02
C VAL A 232 13.92 14.76 10.12
N PRO A 233 14.96 15.60 10.07
CA PRO A 233 14.93 16.81 9.27
C PRO A 233 14.69 16.55 7.78
N LEU A 234 15.44 15.60 7.20
CA LEU A 234 15.31 15.28 5.79
C LEU A 234 13.99 14.53 5.48
N LEU A 235 13.56 13.60 6.36
CA LEU A 235 12.24 12.96 6.25
C LEU A 235 11.11 13.99 6.32
N SER A 236 11.23 14.97 7.22
CA SER A 236 10.26 16.06 7.33
C SER A 236 10.17 16.91 6.06
N LEU A 237 11.27 17.05 5.32
CA LEU A 237 11.27 17.70 4.00
C LEU A 237 10.64 16.79 2.94
N LEU A 238 11.00 15.50 2.90
CA LEU A 238 10.49 14.55 1.91
C LEU A 238 8.98 14.32 2.05
N VAL A 239 8.45 14.27 3.26
CA VAL A 239 7.00 14.12 3.52
C VAL A 239 6.20 15.37 3.09
N GLN A 240 6.84 16.54 2.85
CA GLN A 240 6.14 17.73 2.33
C GLN A 240 5.72 17.60 0.86
N PHE A 241 6.31 16.67 0.10
CA PHE A 241 5.88 16.45 -1.27
C PHE A 241 4.44 15.93 -1.32
N ARG A 242 3.57 16.71 -1.93
CA ARG A 242 2.14 16.41 -2.09
C ARG A 242 1.85 15.61 -3.37
N ASN A 243 2.80 15.61 -4.27
CA ASN A 243 2.64 14.97 -5.57
C ASN A 243 3.40 13.66 -5.59
N MET A 244 2.67 12.56 -5.73
CA MET A 244 3.26 11.21 -5.78
C MET A 244 4.20 11.01 -6.99
N LYS A 245 3.96 11.74 -8.09
CA LYS A 245 4.83 11.71 -9.27
C LYS A 245 6.27 12.15 -8.95
N THR A 246 6.44 13.11 -8.04
CA THR A 246 7.75 13.59 -7.60
C THR A 246 8.51 12.54 -6.76
N LEU A 247 7.79 11.63 -6.08
CA LEU A 247 8.37 10.56 -5.28
C LEU A 247 8.65 9.27 -6.08
N SER A 248 8.10 9.15 -7.29
CA SER A 248 8.24 7.96 -8.14
C SER A 248 9.70 7.53 -8.39
N PRO A 249 10.65 8.42 -8.77
CA PRO A 249 12.04 8.00 -8.97
C PRO A 249 12.71 7.49 -7.69
N PHE A 250 12.35 8.05 -6.53
CA PHE A 250 12.86 7.56 -5.23
C PHE A 250 12.30 6.18 -4.89
N SER A 251 11.04 5.90 -5.25
CA SER A 251 10.43 4.59 -5.10
C SER A 251 11.17 3.53 -5.91
N LEU A 252 11.45 3.81 -7.18
CA LEU A 252 12.16 2.87 -8.05
C LEU A 252 13.55 2.52 -7.48
N ILE A 253 14.31 3.52 -7.04
CA ILE A 253 15.62 3.30 -6.41
C ILE A 253 15.46 2.44 -5.15
N ALA A 254 14.46 2.72 -4.33
CA ALA A 254 14.19 1.96 -3.11
C ALA A 254 13.83 0.49 -3.42
N ASP A 255 12.98 0.25 -4.42
CA ASP A 255 12.54 -1.09 -4.80
C ASP A 255 13.70 -1.92 -5.35
N VAL A 256 14.54 -1.34 -6.23
CA VAL A 256 15.75 -1.98 -6.74
C VAL A 256 16.73 -2.29 -5.60
N ALA A 257 16.95 -1.34 -4.69
CA ALA A 257 17.83 -1.56 -3.54
C ALA A 257 17.30 -2.63 -2.59
N ASN A 258 15.98 -2.72 -2.38
CA ASN A 258 15.34 -3.78 -1.61
C ASN A 258 15.57 -5.16 -2.25
N VAL A 259 15.30 -5.32 -3.55
CA VAL A 259 15.48 -6.59 -4.26
C VAL A 259 16.94 -7.03 -4.22
N LEU A 260 17.87 -6.12 -4.49
CA LEU A 260 19.30 -6.42 -4.39
C LEU A 260 19.71 -6.77 -2.97
N GLY A 261 19.25 -6.01 -1.97
CA GLY A 261 19.53 -6.26 -0.56
C GLY A 261 19.03 -7.63 -0.11
N PHE A 262 17.79 -8.01 -0.44
CA PHE A 262 17.25 -9.33 -0.11
C PHE A 262 17.99 -10.47 -0.83
N SER A 263 18.39 -10.26 -2.09
CA SER A 263 19.20 -11.24 -2.83
C SER A 263 20.58 -11.44 -2.20
N CYS A 264 21.22 -10.35 -1.76
CA CYS A 264 22.50 -10.42 -1.07
C CYS A 264 22.39 -11.10 0.31
N VAL A 265 21.29 -10.85 1.05
CA VAL A 265 21.03 -11.56 2.31
C VAL A 265 20.94 -13.06 2.05
N LEU A 266 20.11 -13.49 1.10
CA LEU A 266 19.99 -14.91 0.74
C LEU A 266 21.33 -15.52 0.29
N PHE A 267 22.12 -14.79 -0.49
CA PHE A 267 23.43 -15.28 -0.92
C PHE A 267 24.36 -15.49 0.27
N GLN A 268 24.40 -14.57 1.21
CA GLN A 268 25.21 -14.71 2.43
C GLN A 268 24.68 -15.82 3.35
N ASP A 269 23.35 -16.03 3.42
CA ASP A 269 22.77 -17.13 4.17
C ASP A 269 23.30 -18.50 3.67
N PHE A 270 23.50 -18.65 2.34
CA PHE A 270 24.11 -19.85 1.77
C PHE A 270 25.62 -19.92 2.01
N GLU A 271 26.32 -18.80 1.99
CA GLU A 271 27.79 -18.76 2.19
C GLU A 271 28.17 -19.06 3.64
N TYR A 272 27.40 -18.53 4.61
CA TYR A 272 27.66 -18.69 6.04
C TYR A 272 26.86 -19.82 6.70
N TYR A 273 26.32 -20.72 5.87
CA TYR A 273 25.60 -21.90 6.36
C TYR A 273 26.49 -22.69 7.35
N THR A 274 26.14 -22.64 8.62
CA THR A 274 26.73 -23.48 9.65
C THR A 274 25.80 -24.65 9.90
N HIS A 275 26.33 -25.88 9.78
CA HIS A 275 25.57 -27.06 10.13
C HIS A 275 25.34 -27.06 11.65
N ASP A 276 24.20 -26.48 12.07
CA ASP A 276 23.78 -26.52 13.47
C ASP A 276 22.80 -27.68 13.65
N ASP A 277 23.20 -28.67 14.48
CA ASP A 277 22.37 -29.85 14.78
C ASP A 277 21.11 -29.49 15.59
N ASN A 278 20.96 -28.25 16.03
CA ASN A 278 19.85 -27.78 16.88
C ASN A 278 18.74 -27.03 16.13
N ILE A 279 18.59 -27.24 14.82
CA ILE A 279 17.51 -26.62 14.05
C ILE A 279 16.19 -27.33 14.35
N GLU A 280 15.31 -26.67 15.07
CA GLU A 280 14.01 -27.19 15.43
C GLU A 280 13.02 -27.09 14.25
N ALA A 281 12.22 -28.15 14.05
CA ALA A 281 11.15 -28.12 13.06
C ALA A 281 9.88 -27.43 13.61
N VAL A 282 9.57 -27.66 14.89
CA VAL A 282 8.34 -27.18 15.52
C VAL A 282 8.59 -26.79 16.96
N ASP A 283 8.32 -25.52 17.30
CA ASP A 283 8.18 -25.04 18.67
C ASP A 283 6.89 -24.20 18.79
N PHE A 284 5.91 -24.73 19.51
CA PHE A 284 4.62 -24.06 19.70
C PHE A 284 4.70 -22.80 20.57
N ARG A 285 5.78 -22.59 21.33
CA ARG A 285 5.99 -21.38 22.15
C ARG A 285 6.08 -20.12 21.28
N GLY A 286 6.64 -20.26 20.08
CA GLY A 286 6.75 -19.19 19.11
C GLY A 286 5.52 -18.98 18.23
N LEU A 287 4.43 -19.76 18.39
CA LEU A 287 3.28 -19.72 17.47
C LEU A 287 2.63 -18.34 17.39
N ILE A 288 2.43 -17.66 18.51
CA ILE A 288 1.84 -16.31 18.55
C ILE A 288 2.76 -15.33 17.86
N TYR A 289 4.04 -15.38 18.20
CA TYR A 289 5.05 -14.51 17.62
C TYR A 289 5.14 -14.65 16.09
N VAL A 290 5.35 -15.87 15.58
CA VAL A 290 5.48 -16.10 14.14
C VAL A 290 4.20 -15.73 13.38
N THR A 291 3.04 -16.03 13.94
CA THR A 291 1.75 -15.66 13.31
C THR A 291 1.61 -14.13 13.21
N SER A 292 1.98 -13.39 14.26
CA SER A 292 1.97 -11.92 14.28
C SER A 292 2.89 -11.32 13.22
N VAL A 293 4.12 -11.82 13.12
CA VAL A 293 5.08 -11.37 12.10
C VAL A 293 4.62 -11.72 10.68
N CYS A 294 4.00 -12.90 10.49
CA CYS A 294 3.38 -13.27 9.20
C CYS A 294 2.22 -12.35 8.82
N VAL A 295 1.35 -11.99 9.78
CA VAL A 295 0.24 -11.04 9.55
C VAL A 295 0.78 -9.68 9.18
N TYR A 296 1.81 -9.17 9.90
CA TYR A 296 2.49 -7.92 9.55
C TYR A 296 3.09 -7.96 8.13
N SER A 297 3.78 -9.04 7.79
CA SER A 297 4.49 -9.17 6.51
C SER A 297 3.55 -9.29 5.30
N LEU A 298 2.34 -9.78 5.51
CA LEU A 298 1.32 -9.96 4.49
C LEU A 298 0.22 -8.90 4.54
N GLU A 299 0.41 -7.80 5.29
CA GLU A 299 -0.56 -6.70 5.32
C GLU A 299 -0.50 -5.89 4.02
N GLY A 300 -1.65 -5.68 3.40
CA GLY A 300 -1.79 -4.95 2.15
C GLY A 300 -3.26 -4.82 1.71
N VAL A 301 -4.20 -5.16 2.60
CA VAL A 301 -5.64 -5.15 2.30
C VAL A 301 -6.14 -3.79 1.84
N GLY A 302 -5.57 -2.71 2.35
CA GLY A 302 -5.93 -1.34 1.96
C GLY A 302 -5.67 -1.00 0.48
N LEU A 303 -4.75 -1.72 -0.16
CA LEU A 303 -4.37 -1.50 -1.56
C LEU A 303 -5.19 -2.32 -2.56
N ILE A 304 -5.95 -3.32 -2.10
CA ILE A 304 -6.59 -4.30 -2.99
C ILE A 304 -7.67 -3.67 -3.88
N LEU A 305 -8.50 -2.78 -3.34
CA LEU A 305 -9.54 -2.13 -4.13
C LEU A 305 -8.99 -1.13 -5.16
N PRO A 306 -8.02 -0.26 -4.85
CA PRO A 306 -7.31 0.54 -5.84
C PRO A 306 -6.64 -0.30 -6.94
N LEU A 307 -5.96 -1.40 -6.57
CA LEU A 307 -5.31 -2.29 -7.53
C LEU A 307 -6.32 -3.01 -8.44
N GLU A 308 -7.44 -3.48 -7.89
CA GLU A 308 -8.52 -4.08 -8.68
C GLU A 308 -9.15 -3.06 -9.65
N SER A 309 -9.28 -1.79 -9.23
CA SER A 309 -9.80 -0.72 -10.09
C SER A 309 -8.85 -0.37 -11.25
N SER A 310 -7.54 -0.45 -11.03
CA SER A 310 -6.54 -0.14 -12.04
C SER A 310 -6.36 -1.26 -13.08
N CYS A 311 -6.82 -2.49 -12.77
CA CYS A 311 -6.68 -3.65 -13.63
C CYS A 311 -7.61 -3.58 -14.85
N ALA A 312 -7.06 -3.78 -16.05
CA ALA A 312 -7.85 -3.87 -17.28
C ALA A 312 -8.79 -5.10 -17.26
N ASP A 313 -8.33 -6.22 -16.69
CA ASP A 313 -9.14 -7.42 -16.50
C ASP A 313 -9.58 -7.55 -15.02
N ARG A 314 -10.66 -6.87 -14.66
CA ARG A 314 -11.25 -6.93 -13.31
C ARG A 314 -11.88 -8.28 -12.98
N GLU A 315 -12.28 -9.08 -13.99
CA GLU A 315 -12.83 -10.41 -13.76
C GLU A 315 -11.74 -11.43 -13.47
N GLY A 316 -10.61 -11.34 -14.13
CA GLY A 316 -9.42 -12.16 -13.89
C GLY A 316 -8.66 -11.79 -12.62
N PHE A 317 -8.86 -10.59 -12.05
CA PHE A 317 -8.14 -10.10 -10.87
C PHE A 317 -8.13 -11.08 -9.67
N PRO A 318 -9.22 -11.78 -9.30
CA PRO A 318 -9.19 -12.74 -8.20
C PRO A 318 -8.22 -13.91 -8.43
N ARG A 319 -8.04 -14.34 -9.68
CA ARG A 319 -7.08 -15.39 -10.04
C ARG A 319 -5.65 -14.85 -9.97
N LEU A 320 -5.44 -13.67 -10.53
CA LEU A 320 -4.16 -12.97 -10.49
C LEU A 320 -3.69 -12.76 -9.05
N LEU A 321 -4.56 -12.22 -8.17
CA LEU A 321 -4.25 -12.01 -6.76
C LEU A 321 -3.81 -13.30 -6.06
N LYS A 322 -4.56 -14.40 -6.26
CA LYS A 322 -4.21 -15.71 -5.68
C LYS A 322 -2.83 -16.16 -6.13
N GLN A 323 -2.55 -16.11 -7.43
CA GLN A 323 -1.27 -16.57 -7.99
C GLN A 323 -0.10 -15.73 -7.47
N THR A 324 -0.25 -14.41 -7.47
CA THR A 324 0.80 -13.48 -7.01
C THR A 324 1.09 -13.66 -5.52
N ILE A 325 0.05 -13.67 -4.67
CA ILE A 325 0.26 -13.88 -3.23
C ILE A 325 0.82 -15.27 -2.92
N THR A 326 0.43 -16.31 -3.67
CA THR A 326 1.05 -17.64 -3.52
C THR A 326 2.54 -17.60 -3.84
N GLY A 327 2.94 -16.92 -4.92
CA GLY A 327 4.35 -16.74 -5.26
C GLY A 327 5.12 -15.99 -4.18
N ILE A 328 4.55 -14.91 -3.65
CA ILE A 328 5.10 -14.14 -2.53
C ILE A 328 5.25 -15.01 -1.28
N THR A 329 4.24 -15.82 -0.96
CA THR A 329 4.27 -16.72 0.20
C THR A 329 5.40 -17.75 0.10
N ILE A 330 5.60 -18.32 -1.09
CA ILE A 330 6.70 -19.26 -1.33
C ILE A 330 8.06 -18.54 -1.15
N LEU A 331 8.21 -17.35 -1.73
CA LEU A 331 9.42 -16.54 -1.56
C LEU A 331 9.70 -16.25 -0.08
N MET A 332 8.69 -15.82 0.67
CA MET A 332 8.80 -15.53 2.10
C MET A 332 9.12 -16.76 2.93
N ALA A 333 8.53 -17.92 2.61
CA ALA A 333 8.81 -19.19 3.27
C ALA A 333 10.27 -19.63 3.03
N VAL A 334 10.74 -19.53 1.79
CA VAL A 334 12.14 -19.85 1.44
C VAL A 334 13.09 -18.90 2.16
N PHE A 335 12.84 -17.58 2.12
CA PHE A 335 13.67 -16.58 2.79
C PHE A 335 13.73 -16.81 4.30
N GLY A 336 12.58 -17.00 4.96
CA GLY A 336 12.50 -17.25 6.38
C GLY A 336 13.23 -18.54 6.79
N THR A 337 13.04 -19.62 6.01
CA THR A 337 13.71 -20.91 6.27
C THR A 337 15.20 -20.83 6.04
N CYS A 338 15.65 -20.27 4.91
CA CYS A 338 17.09 -20.15 4.61
C CYS A 338 17.83 -19.33 5.68
N GLY A 339 17.27 -18.16 6.07
CA GLY A 339 17.92 -17.34 7.10
C GLY A 339 17.94 -18.02 8.48
N TYR A 340 16.89 -18.76 8.86
CA TYR A 340 16.91 -19.53 10.11
C TYR A 340 17.91 -20.70 10.05
N VAL A 341 17.94 -21.43 8.97
CA VAL A 341 18.86 -22.59 8.79
C VAL A 341 20.32 -22.11 8.73
N ALA A 342 20.58 -20.91 8.19
CA ALA A 342 21.93 -20.36 8.12
C ALA A 342 22.53 -20.00 9.50
N PHE A 343 21.72 -19.43 10.39
CA PHE A 343 22.19 -18.87 11.67
C PHE A 343 21.64 -19.60 12.91
N GLY A 344 20.70 -20.53 12.74
CA GLY A 344 20.11 -21.31 13.83
C GLY A 344 19.55 -20.42 14.94
N ASN A 345 19.85 -20.77 16.19
CA ASN A 345 19.45 -20.03 17.38
C ASN A 345 20.13 -18.66 17.55
N GLN A 346 21.15 -18.36 16.74
CA GLN A 346 21.82 -17.05 16.72
C GLN A 346 21.16 -16.04 15.76
N THR A 347 20.05 -16.41 15.15
CA THR A 347 19.28 -15.51 14.28
C THR A 347 18.78 -14.30 15.07
N ILE A 348 19.03 -13.10 14.56
CA ILE A 348 18.65 -11.80 15.16
C ILE A 348 17.59 -11.14 14.29
N SER A 349 16.72 -10.36 14.88
CA SER A 349 15.74 -9.54 14.14
C SER A 349 16.15 -8.06 14.12
N PRO A 350 16.30 -7.44 12.93
CA PRO A 350 16.19 -8.02 11.58
C PRO A 350 17.40 -8.89 11.18
N ILE A 351 17.19 -9.80 10.23
CA ILE A 351 18.24 -10.74 9.77
C ILE A 351 19.51 -10.05 9.24
N SER A 352 19.38 -8.82 8.72
CA SER A 352 20.50 -7.99 8.26
C SER A 352 21.58 -7.77 9.35
N LEU A 353 21.19 -7.89 10.61
CA LEU A 353 22.14 -7.83 11.75
C LEU A 353 23.00 -9.10 11.89
N ASN A 354 22.67 -10.21 11.24
CA ASN A 354 23.48 -11.41 11.22
C ASN A 354 24.59 -11.36 10.16
N LEU A 355 24.46 -10.51 9.15
CA LEU A 355 25.42 -10.41 8.06
C LEU A 355 26.83 -10.10 8.55
N LYS A 356 27.85 -10.74 7.95
CA LYS A 356 29.26 -10.65 8.29
C LYS A 356 30.09 -10.26 7.06
N GLY A 357 31.32 -9.81 7.30
CA GLY A 357 32.24 -9.40 6.24
C GLY A 357 32.07 -7.96 5.76
N GLU A 358 32.92 -7.54 4.82
CA GLU A 358 32.94 -6.15 4.29
C GLU A 358 31.68 -5.82 3.48
N SER A 359 31.10 -6.80 2.77
CA SER A 359 29.87 -6.64 2.01
C SER A 359 28.63 -6.42 2.90
N ALA A 360 28.66 -6.87 4.15
CA ALA A 360 27.55 -6.71 5.08
C ALA A 360 27.19 -5.25 5.33
N ALA A 361 28.17 -4.39 5.55
CA ALA A 361 27.98 -2.96 5.76
C ALA A 361 27.32 -2.31 4.53
N PHE A 362 27.76 -2.67 3.33
CA PHE A 362 27.16 -2.17 2.09
C PHE A 362 25.68 -2.58 1.96
N VAL A 363 25.36 -3.86 2.20
CA VAL A 363 23.98 -4.36 2.15
C VAL A 363 23.10 -3.69 3.21
N GLN A 364 23.61 -3.54 4.43
CA GLN A 364 22.89 -2.86 5.51
C GLN A 364 22.57 -1.41 5.18
N VAL A 365 23.55 -0.66 4.63
CA VAL A 365 23.36 0.73 4.22
C VAL A 365 22.40 0.81 3.03
N ALA A 366 22.49 -0.09 2.04
CA ALA A 366 21.59 -0.12 0.90
C ALA A 366 20.14 -0.37 1.32
N LEU A 367 19.88 -1.34 2.22
CA LEU A 367 18.57 -1.59 2.79
C LEU A 367 18.05 -0.41 3.63
N CYS A 368 18.91 0.23 4.42
CA CYS A 368 18.55 1.44 5.15
C CYS A 368 18.13 2.57 4.21
N LEU A 369 18.89 2.78 3.13
CA LEU A 369 18.55 3.79 2.12
C LEU A 369 17.21 3.47 1.43
N ALA A 370 16.99 2.21 1.07
CA ALA A 370 15.74 1.77 0.47
C ALA A 370 14.54 2.08 1.38
N LEU A 371 14.58 1.67 2.65
CA LEU A 371 13.51 1.93 3.60
C LEU A 371 13.36 3.42 3.92
N TYR A 372 14.46 4.16 3.94
CA TYR A 372 14.44 5.61 4.13
C TYR A 372 13.70 6.34 2.99
N LEU A 373 13.92 5.94 1.74
CA LEU A 373 13.24 6.49 0.58
C LEU A 373 11.78 6.01 0.47
N THR A 374 11.46 4.84 1.00
CA THR A 374 10.09 4.31 1.05
C THR A 374 9.25 4.98 2.15
N TYR A 375 9.87 5.50 3.22
CA TYR A 375 9.18 6.12 4.35
C TYR A 375 8.17 7.22 3.95
N PRO A 376 8.52 8.23 3.11
CA PRO A 376 7.57 9.28 2.69
C PRO A 376 6.36 8.73 1.97
N ILE A 377 6.52 7.60 1.31
CA ILE A 377 5.47 6.92 0.56
C ILE A 377 4.43 6.33 1.50
N MET A 378 4.88 5.67 2.59
CA MET A 378 4.00 5.15 3.63
C MET A 378 3.28 6.28 4.38
N MET A 379 3.94 7.43 4.53
CA MET A 379 3.37 8.60 5.22
C MET A 379 2.37 9.40 4.38
N PHE A 380 2.31 9.19 3.07
CA PHE A 380 1.40 9.95 2.20
C PHE A 380 -0.08 9.72 2.58
N PRO A 381 -0.62 8.49 2.64
CA PRO A 381 -2.01 8.26 3.04
C PRO A 381 -2.29 8.69 4.49
N VAL A 382 -1.30 8.57 5.38
CA VAL A 382 -1.41 9.03 6.76
C VAL A 382 -1.63 10.54 6.82
N SER A 383 -0.81 11.28 6.07
CA SER A 383 -0.90 12.73 5.99
C SER A 383 -2.23 13.20 5.41
N ASP A 384 -2.68 12.54 4.33
CA ASP A 384 -3.93 12.89 3.65
C ASP A 384 -5.15 12.69 4.56
N VAL A 385 -5.25 11.57 5.23
CA VAL A 385 -6.35 11.29 6.17
C VAL A 385 -6.33 12.24 7.35
N LEU A 386 -5.16 12.51 7.95
CA LEU A 386 -5.07 13.40 9.10
C LEU A 386 -5.30 14.88 8.73
N GLU A 387 -4.84 15.30 7.55
CA GLU A 387 -5.17 16.63 7.04
C GLU A 387 -6.69 16.80 6.86
N ASN A 388 -7.37 15.79 6.32
CA ASN A 388 -8.82 15.81 6.16
C ASN A 388 -9.55 15.81 7.51
N LEU A 389 -9.07 15.05 8.50
CA LEU A 389 -9.67 14.99 9.83
C LEU A 389 -9.51 16.31 10.62
N PHE A 390 -8.32 16.91 10.58
CA PHE A 390 -8.00 18.07 11.42
C PHE A 390 -8.20 19.43 10.74
N LEU A 391 -8.22 19.47 9.40
CA LEU A 391 -8.24 20.71 8.65
C LEU A 391 -9.50 20.91 7.79
N SER A 392 -10.37 19.90 7.67
CA SER A 392 -11.63 19.98 6.94
C SER A 392 -12.70 20.69 7.77
N ASP A 393 -12.60 22.00 7.89
CA ASP A 393 -13.68 22.84 8.39
C ASP A 393 -14.51 23.32 7.19
N SER A 394 -15.69 22.72 7.00
CA SER A 394 -16.59 22.93 5.86
C SER A 394 -17.08 24.37 5.66
N SER A 395 -16.70 25.30 6.54
CA SER A 395 -17.19 26.68 6.56
C SER A 395 -16.17 27.73 6.12
N LYS A 396 -14.92 27.34 5.75
CA LYS A 396 -13.87 28.31 5.42
C LYS A 396 -13.12 27.92 4.14
N PRO A 397 -12.78 28.92 3.27
CA PRO A 397 -11.99 28.66 2.08
C PRO A 397 -10.62 28.06 2.45
N PRO A 398 -9.99 27.26 1.55
CA PRO A 398 -8.75 26.53 1.83
C PRO A 398 -7.57 27.50 2.06
N ARG A 399 -7.58 28.16 3.18
CA ARG A 399 -6.49 29.02 3.65
C ARG A 399 -5.79 28.33 4.80
N ARG A 400 -4.68 27.67 4.50
CA ARG A 400 -3.50 27.56 5.38
C ARG A 400 -2.64 26.37 5.02
N TYR A 401 -1.66 26.57 4.18
CA TYR A 401 -0.55 25.64 3.96
C TYR A 401 0.30 25.36 5.22
N CYS A 402 0.32 26.31 6.17
CA CYS A 402 1.13 26.16 7.40
C CYS A 402 0.67 25.04 8.34
N PRO A 403 -0.62 24.89 8.70
CA PRO A 403 -1.02 23.83 9.63
C PRO A 403 -0.84 22.42 9.03
N SER A 404 -1.07 22.25 7.73
CA SER A 404 -0.82 20.98 7.05
C SER A 404 0.66 20.55 7.08
N ARG A 405 1.58 21.49 6.84
CA ARG A 405 3.03 21.22 6.97
C ARG A 405 3.42 20.83 8.40
N THR A 406 2.85 21.50 9.39
CA THR A 406 3.09 21.19 10.80
C THR A 406 2.60 19.79 11.17
N VAL A 407 1.41 19.38 10.71
CA VAL A 407 0.86 18.04 10.94
C VAL A 407 1.82 16.98 10.38
N ARG A 408 2.34 17.14 9.16
CA ARG A 408 3.30 16.23 8.54
C ARG A 408 4.59 16.09 9.35
N VAL A 409 5.16 17.20 9.82
CA VAL A 409 6.36 17.18 10.67
C VAL A 409 6.07 16.50 12.01
N MET A 410 4.91 16.80 12.62
CA MET A 410 4.53 16.16 13.89
C MET A 410 4.39 14.63 13.76
N ILE A 411 3.85 14.13 12.66
CA ILE A 411 3.74 12.68 12.41
C ILE A 411 5.15 12.06 12.35
N VAL A 412 6.10 12.69 11.63
CA VAL A 412 7.48 12.20 11.56
C VAL A 412 8.13 12.20 12.95
N LEU A 413 7.92 13.23 13.76
CA LEU A 413 8.43 13.27 15.13
C LEU A 413 7.80 12.19 16.02
N VAL A 414 6.49 11.95 15.90
CA VAL A 414 5.80 10.90 16.66
C VAL A 414 6.34 9.52 16.30
N THR A 415 6.46 9.20 15.00
CA THR A 415 7.00 7.89 14.56
C THR A 415 8.48 7.72 14.97
N ALA A 416 9.29 8.80 14.92
CA ALA A 416 10.67 8.76 15.38
C ALA A 416 10.76 8.54 16.91
N THR A 417 9.89 9.17 17.68
CA THR A 417 9.84 8.98 19.14
C THR A 417 9.40 7.56 19.50
N ILE A 418 8.39 7.01 18.82
CA ILE A 418 7.98 5.61 19.02
C ILE A 418 9.11 4.66 18.64
N ALA A 419 9.81 4.90 17.51
CA ALA A 419 10.95 4.10 17.08
C ALA A 419 12.12 4.11 18.08
N TYR A 420 12.34 5.23 18.75
CA TYR A 420 13.31 5.35 19.82
C TYR A 420 12.87 4.58 21.07
N SER A 421 11.61 4.73 21.49
CA SER A 421 11.06 4.09 22.69
C SER A 421 10.91 2.57 22.57
N LEU A 422 10.72 2.05 21.35
CA LEU A 422 10.51 0.62 21.10
C LEU A 422 11.62 0.08 20.17
N PRO A 423 12.84 -0.10 20.69
CA PRO A 423 14.02 -0.36 19.87
C PRO A 423 14.08 -1.76 19.27
N ASN A 424 13.25 -2.69 19.73
CA ASN A 424 13.26 -4.08 19.27
C ASN A 424 12.39 -4.25 18.03
N PHE A 425 13.03 -4.42 16.86
CA PHE A 425 12.36 -4.55 15.57
C PHE A 425 11.36 -5.71 15.56
N GLY A 426 11.75 -6.90 16.02
CA GLY A 426 10.89 -8.09 15.98
C GLY A 426 9.66 -7.97 16.89
N LYS A 427 9.82 -7.46 18.11
CA LYS A 427 8.71 -7.23 19.05
C LYS A 427 7.75 -6.16 18.54
N PHE A 428 8.28 -5.14 17.84
CA PHE A 428 7.45 -4.11 17.21
C PHE A 428 6.60 -4.68 16.06
N LEU A 429 7.19 -5.55 15.21
CA LEU A 429 6.43 -6.25 14.16
C LEU A 429 5.34 -7.13 14.76
N GLU A 430 5.64 -7.83 15.86
CA GLU A 430 4.68 -8.64 16.61
C GLU A 430 3.49 -7.80 17.09
N LEU A 431 3.75 -6.65 17.70
CA LEU A 431 2.72 -5.76 18.22
C LEU A 431 1.79 -5.25 17.12
N VAL A 432 2.35 -4.72 16.04
CA VAL A 432 1.58 -4.15 14.93
C VAL A 432 0.81 -5.25 14.18
N GLY A 433 1.44 -6.40 13.98
CA GLY A 433 0.83 -7.56 13.30
C GLY A 433 -0.33 -8.15 14.08
N ALA A 434 -0.13 -8.42 15.38
CA ALA A 434 -1.19 -8.97 16.23
C ALA A 434 -2.38 -8.01 16.37
N SER A 435 -2.13 -6.71 16.47
CA SER A 435 -3.17 -5.71 16.75
C SER A 435 -3.85 -5.22 15.47
N ILE A 436 -3.32 -4.14 14.90
CA ILE A 436 -4.00 -3.37 13.85
C ILE A 436 -4.08 -4.10 12.51
N CYS A 437 -3.03 -4.86 12.14
CA CYS A 437 -3.03 -5.62 10.89
C CYS A 437 -4.05 -6.77 10.95
N THR A 438 -4.21 -7.42 12.11
CA THR A 438 -5.24 -8.44 12.32
C THR A 438 -6.65 -7.88 12.19
N LEU A 439 -6.90 -6.69 12.73
CA LEU A 439 -8.20 -6.01 12.61
C LEU A 439 -8.51 -5.67 11.14
N LEU A 440 -7.57 -5.04 10.44
CA LEU A 440 -7.72 -4.65 9.03
C LEU A 440 -7.78 -5.85 8.09
N GLY A 441 -6.88 -6.82 8.28
CA GLY A 441 -6.71 -7.94 7.35
C GLY A 441 -7.80 -9.00 7.46
N PHE A 442 -8.35 -9.25 8.64
CA PHE A 442 -9.25 -10.39 8.86
C PHE A 442 -10.61 -10.00 9.42
N ILE A 443 -10.66 -9.20 10.50
CA ILE A 443 -11.91 -8.92 11.20
C ILE A 443 -12.85 -8.07 10.35
N LEU A 444 -12.38 -6.93 9.88
CA LEU A 444 -13.21 -5.99 9.11
C LEU A 444 -13.69 -6.54 7.76
N PRO A 445 -12.87 -7.22 6.93
CA PRO A 445 -13.35 -7.77 5.66
C PRO A 445 -14.42 -8.85 5.86
N CYS A 446 -14.22 -9.76 6.85
CA CYS A 446 -15.22 -10.78 7.17
C CYS A 446 -16.51 -10.14 7.71
N TYR A 447 -16.41 -9.16 8.60
CA TYR A 447 -17.58 -8.44 9.12
C TYR A 447 -18.34 -7.69 8.00
N PHE A 448 -17.64 -6.99 7.11
CA PHE A 448 -18.27 -6.30 5.99
C PHE A 448 -18.99 -7.27 5.05
N HIS A 449 -18.38 -8.41 4.78
CA HIS A 449 -19.00 -9.45 3.96
C HIS A 449 -20.31 -9.96 4.59
N LEU A 450 -20.32 -10.21 5.91
CA LEU A 450 -21.52 -10.64 6.64
C LEU A 450 -22.63 -9.60 6.58
N ARG A 451 -22.29 -8.29 6.59
CA ARG A 451 -23.26 -7.20 6.56
C ARG A 451 -23.81 -6.93 5.16
N VAL A 452 -22.95 -6.97 4.13
CA VAL A 452 -23.34 -6.68 2.72
C VAL A 452 -24.22 -7.76 2.12
N PHE A 453 -23.89 -9.03 2.38
CA PHE A 453 -24.66 -10.14 1.79
C PHE A 453 -25.82 -10.61 2.69
N GLY A 454 -25.72 -10.41 4.00
CA GLY A 454 -26.73 -10.84 4.94
C GLY A 454 -26.88 -12.38 5.01
N ARG A 455 -27.60 -12.85 6.05
CA ARG A 455 -27.75 -14.30 6.33
C ARG A 455 -28.53 -15.07 5.23
N LYS A 456 -29.41 -14.41 4.50
CA LYS A 456 -30.32 -15.08 3.54
C LYS A 456 -29.63 -15.44 2.22
N GLU A 457 -28.62 -14.69 1.81
CA GLU A 457 -27.94 -14.87 0.52
C GLU A 457 -26.65 -15.71 0.64
N MET A 458 -26.11 -15.86 1.85
CA MET A 458 -24.90 -16.63 2.08
C MET A 458 -25.18 -18.10 2.33
N LYS A 459 -24.28 -18.97 1.83
CA LYS A 459 -24.28 -20.38 2.20
C LYS A 459 -23.90 -20.53 3.68
N MET A 460 -24.50 -21.49 4.37
CA MET A 460 -24.26 -21.71 5.80
C MET A 460 -22.75 -21.91 6.12
N TRP A 461 -22.03 -22.61 5.26
CA TRP A 461 -20.59 -22.81 5.47
C TRP A 461 -19.77 -21.51 5.35
N GLU A 462 -20.14 -20.60 4.44
CA GLU A 462 -19.49 -19.28 4.31
C GLU A 462 -19.74 -18.41 5.55
N LEU A 463 -20.97 -18.44 6.06
CA LEU A 463 -21.32 -17.77 7.32
C LEU A 463 -20.48 -18.29 8.48
N LEU A 464 -20.44 -19.61 8.65
CA LEU A 464 -19.69 -20.24 9.74
C LEU A 464 -18.19 -19.99 9.61
N PHE A 465 -17.65 -20.04 8.40
CA PHE A 465 -16.23 -19.79 8.16
C PHE A 465 -15.84 -18.33 8.43
N ASN A 466 -16.65 -17.36 8.02
CA ASN A 466 -16.41 -15.94 8.35
C ASN A 466 -16.48 -15.69 9.86
N LEU A 467 -17.46 -16.29 10.55
CA LEU A 467 -17.55 -16.19 12.00
C LEU A 467 -16.37 -16.86 12.70
N PHE A 468 -15.93 -18.01 12.22
CA PHE A 468 -14.75 -18.69 12.73
C PHE A 468 -13.49 -17.80 12.57
N ILE A 469 -13.27 -17.20 11.41
CA ILE A 469 -12.13 -16.28 11.20
C ILE A 469 -12.23 -15.09 12.17
N ILE A 470 -13.40 -14.47 12.31
CA ILE A 470 -13.57 -13.33 13.23
C ILE A 470 -13.24 -13.74 14.68
N VAL A 471 -13.77 -14.87 15.16
CA VAL A 471 -13.54 -15.33 16.54
C VAL A 471 -12.06 -15.63 16.77
N VAL A 472 -11.42 -16.36 15.86
CA VAL A 472 -9.99 -16.68 15.94
C VAL A 472 -9.14 -15.41 15.86
N ALA A 473 -9.46 -14.49 14.92
CA ALA A 473 -8.72 -13.24 14.77
C ALA A 473 -8.89 -12.31 15.99
N VAL A 474 -10.08 -12.21 16.59
CA VAL A 474 -10.29 -11.43 17.82
C VAL A 474 -9.51 -12.03 18.99
N PHE A 475 -9.58 -13.35 19.16
CA PHE A 475 -8.80 -14.04 20.20
C PHE A 475 -7.29 -13.81 20.00
N PHE A 476 -6.81 -13.99 18.77
CA PHE A 476 -5.41 -13.80 18.40
C PHE A 476 -4.97 -12.34 18.60
N ALA A 477 -5.78 -11.36 18.19
CA ALA A 477 -5.49 -9.95 18.38
C ALA A 477 -5.36 -9.59 19.86
N PHE A 478 -6.26 -10.12 20.70
CA PHE A 478 -6.23 -9.87 22.14
C PHE A 478 -5.00 -10.51 22.81
N VAL A 479 -4.81 -11.82 22.62
CA VAL A 479 -3.70 -12.56 23.24
C VAL A 479 -2.36 -12.11 22.71
N GLY A 480 -2.21 -11.96 21.38
CA GLY A 480 -0.95 -11.55 20.75
C GLY A 480 -0.57 -10.10 21.08
N THR A 481 -1.55 -9.19 21.20
CA THR A 481 -1.24 -7.81 21.61
C THR A 481 -0.79 -7.77 23.08
N ILE A 482 -1.41 -8.52 23.99
CA ILE A 482 -0.98 -8.60 25.38
C ILE A 482 0.42 -9.20 25.47
N ASP A 483 0.67 -10.33 24.80
CA ASP A 483 1.98 -11.00 24.77
C ASP A 483 3.07 -10.06 24.25
N ALA A 484 2.82 -9.34 23.15
CA ALA A 484 3.76 -8.37 22.60
C ALA A 484 4.05 -7.21 23.57
N ILE A 485 3.01 -6.68 24.25
CA ILE A 485 3.19 -5.60 25.23
C ILE A 485 3.98 -6.10 26.44
N MET A 486 3.68 -7.29 26.97
CA MET A 486 4.40 -7.85 28.09
C MET A 486 5.90 -8.02 27.79
N LYS A 487 6.22 -8.56 26.60
CA LYS A 487 7.62 -8.69 26.15
C LYS A 487 8.34 -7.34 25.98
N LEU A 488 7.62 -6.29 25.57
CA LEU A 488 8.19 -4.95 25.47
C LEU A 488 8.50 -4.35 26.85
N LEU A 489 7.63 -4.56 27.83
CA LEU A 489 7.81 -4.06 29.20
C LEU A 489 8.94 -4.79 29.92
N GLU A 490 9.11 -6.10 29.70
CA GLU A 490 10.22 -6.88 30.28
C GLU A 490 11.59 -6.35 29.84
N ASP A 491 11.74 -5.93 28.57
CA ASP A 491 13.01 -5.32 28.08
C ASP A 491 13.33 -4.00 28.78
N ASP A 492 12.31 -3.18 29.09
CA ASP A 492 12.52 -1.90 29.79
C ASP A 492 12.99 -2.12 31.24
N ASP A 493 12.48 -3.15 31.94
CA ASP A 493 12.86 -3.48 33.31
C ASP A 493 14.33 -3.98 33.36
N GLU A 494 14.78 -4.83 32.42
CA GLU A 494 16.19 -5.28 32.33
C GLU A 494 17.14 -4.11 32.06
N VAL A 495 16.76 -3.13 31.23
CA VAL A 495 17.57 -1.93 30.95
C VAL A 495 17.67 -1.03 32.19
N ILE A 496 16.59 -0.92 32.96
CA ILE A 496 16.57 -0.11 34.20
C ILE A 496 17.42 -0.76 35.29
N GLU A 497 17.31 -2.08 35.51
CA GLU A 497 18.11 -2.82 36.47
C GLU A 497 19.61 -2.78 36.11
N GLY A 498 19.98 -2.99 34.85
CA GLY A 498 21.38 -2.91 34.40
C GLY A 498 22.00 -1.51 34.51
N ASN A 499 21.21 -0.44 34.48
CA ASN A 499 21.67 0.94 34.71
C ASN A 499 21.75 1.33 36.20
N LEU A 500 21.12 0.56 37.09
CA LEU A 500 21.21 0.75 38.55
C LEU A 500 22.40 0.01 39.18
N GLU A 501 22.96 -0.97 38.46
CA GLU A 501 24.16 -1.71 38.87
C GLU A 501 25.49 -1.10 38.41
N LEU A 502 25.46 -0.05 37.58
CA LEU A 502 26.63 0.74 37.14
C LEU A 502 26.74 2.05 37.91
#